data_76772e51419e1dff0b178156706183fd
#
_entry.id   76772e51419e1dff0b178156706183fd
#
_cell.length_a   1.000
_cell.length_b   1.000
_cell.length_c   1.000
_cell.angle_alpha   90.00
_cell.angle_beta   90.00
_cell.angle_gamma   90.00
#
_symmetry.space_group_name_H-M   'P 1'
#
loop_
_entity.id
_entity.type
_entity.pdbx_description
1 polymer ?
#
loop_
_entity_poly.entity_id
_entity_poly.type
_entity_poly.pdbx_seq_one_letter_code
_entity_poly.pdbx_strand_id
1 'polypeptide(L)'
;MNKRLFCFPVFSSSRLFFILLLFIPYFQSCKQQQKIAVKKNKCILDYKNAKTLSANLKANEFCFDKLNAKLSVETVVDSSFNSFTVSLRMKKDSVIWMSISKVGIEGVRVLITKDSVKFFNRSDNNYFKGDYATASKVFNTQFDFEMLQSLLVGNSVAFYNEDEKIKAGVDNCQYTLGTIRKYKLRRVMEKGKELKELAQSIYLIPETFKISRILFYDFNPDRSFDALFSEYTTVDSAQLFPLQMNFSIKAQKDIKIDIHYNKPRLNEDQSFPFKIPDNYEPITYKEKQ
;
A
#
# COMPACT_ATOMS: atom_id res chain seq x y z
N MET A 1 -15.40 71.10 51.36
CA MET A 1 -14.57 72.21 51.93
C MET A 1 -13.14 71.67 52.14
N ASN A 2 -12.19 72.39 51.64
CA ASN A 2 -10.75 72.30 51.79
C ASN A 2 -9.98 71.19 51.09
N LYS A 3 -9.42 71.69 50.03
CA LYS A 3 -8.23 71.16 49.32
C LYS A 3 -6.98 71.22 50.24
N ARG A 4 -6.12 70.22 50.15
CA ARG A 4 -4.66 70.45 50.29
C ARG A 4 -3.92 69.67 49.24
N LEU A 5 -3.29 70.39 48.34
CA LEU A 5 -2.20 69.95 47.48
C LEU A 5 -0.98 69.60 48.33
N PHE A 6 -0.37 68.47 48.02
CA PHE A 6 1.02 68.22 48.39
C PHE A 6 1.87 68.01 47.14
N CYS A 7 2.80 68.93 46.97
CA CYS A 7 3.86 68.89 45.95
C CYS A 7 4.94 67.92 46.42
N PHE A 8 5.35 66.93 45.61
CA PHE A 8 6.55 66.14 45.86
C PHE A 8 7.59 66.44 44.78
N PRO A 9 8.88 66.53 45.17
CA PRO A 9 9.95 66.93 44.31
C PRO A 9 10.36 65.81 43.37
N VAL A 10 10.67 66.20 42.14
CA VAL A 10 11.23 65.34 41.08
C VAL A 10 12.71 65.02 41.48
N PHE A 11 12.95 63.81 41.87
CA PHE A 11 14.31 63.29 42.01
C PHE A 11 14.73 62.62 40.69
N SER A 12 15.70 63.26 40.02
CA SER A 12 16.40 62.77 38.84
C SER A 12 17.19 61.53 39.20
N SER A 13 16.69 60.30 38.83
CA SER A 13 17.39 59.05 39.04
C SER A 13 17.97 58.50 37.74
N SER A 14 18.64 59.37 36.99
CA SER A 14 19.33 58.99 35.72
C SER A 14 20.65 58.22 35.95
N ARG A 15 21.07 57.98 37.15
CA ARG A 15 22.33 57.23 37.42
C ARG A 15 22.13 55.79 37.93
N LEU A 16 20.95 55.41 38.33
CA LEU A 16 20.67 54.00 38.78
C LEU A 16 20.33 53.06 37.64
N PHE A 17 19.99 53.59 36.47
CA PHE A 17 19.64 52.76 35.31
C PHE A 17 20.85 52.16 34.60
N PHE A 18 22.04 52.74 34.79
CA PHE A 18 23.25 52.25 34.13
C PHE A 18 23.96 51.12 34.86
N ILE A 19 23.67 50.87 36.13
CA ILE A 19 24.30 49.80 36.92
C ILE A 19 23.49 48.49 36.80
N LEU A 20 22.22 48.56 36.46
CA LEU A 20 21.36 47.35 36.30
C LEU A 20 21.56 46.65 34.93
N LEU A 21 22.26 47.26 34.00
CA LEU A 21 22.49 46.72 32.66
C LEU A 21 23.75 45.86 32.55
N LEU A 22 24.57 45.78 33.61
CA LEU A 22 25.81 45.03 33.64
C LEU A 22 25.74 43.63 34.28
N PHE A 23 24.53 43.21 34.74
CA PHE A 23 24.27 41.89 35.30
C PHE A 23 23.21 41.09 34.54
N ILE A 24 23.32 41.06 33.17
CA ILE A 24 22.63 40.00 32.44
C ILE A 24 23.60 38.84 32.34
N PRO A 25 23.42 37.76 33.17
CA PRO A 25 24.18 36.56 32.96
C PRO A 25 23.75 36.01 31.60
N TYR A 26 24.68 35.87 30.70
CA TYR A 26 24.53 35.12 29.45
C TYR A 26 24.21 33.66 29.81
N PHE A 27 22.93 33.35 30.09
CA PHE A 27 22.46 32.00 29.99
C PHE A 27 22.41 31.60 28.50
N GLN A 28 23.57 31.39 27.91
CA GLN A 28 23.67 30.55 26.72
C GLN A 28 23.35 29.12 27.17
N SER A 29 22.06 28.83 27.26
CA SER A 29 21.56 27.49 27.34
C SER A 29 21.91 26.80 26.02
N CYS A 30 23.10 26.20 25.99
CA CYS A 30 23.47 25.23 24.98
C CYS A 30 22.44 24.09 25.08
N LYS A 31 21.35 24.15 24.29
CA LYS A 31 20.48 23.00 24.06
C LYS A 31 21.32 21.94 23.35
N GLN A 32 22.05 21.19 24.14
CA GLN A 32 22.66 19.96 23.70
C GLN A 32 21.51 19.05 23.28
N GLN A 33 21.22 19.02 21.99
CA GLN A 33 20.33 18.02 21.40
C GLN A 33 20.96 16.68 21.70
N GLN A 34 20.51 16.05 22.77
CA GLN A 34 20.77 14.63 22.97
C GLN A 34 20.17 13.92 21.75
N LYS A 35 21.04 13.54 20.84
CA LYS A 35 20.71 12.53 19.84
C LYS A 35 20.34 11.29 20.64
N ILE A 36 19.05 11.07 20.83
CA ILE A 36 18.54 9.80 21.35
C ILE A 36 18.99 8.77 20.29
N ALA A 37 20.09 8.11 20.59
CA ALA A 37 20.50 6.94 19.84
C ALA A 37 19.41 5.90 20.09
N VAL A 38 18.46 5.81 19.17
CA VAL A 38 17.50 4.71 19.11
C VAL A 38 18.37 3.46 19.04
N LYS A 39 18.52 2.76 20.17
CA LYS A 39 19.11 1.42 20.18
C LYS A 39 18.29 0.61 19.20
N LYS A 40 18.81 0.40 18.00
CA LYS A 40 18.28 -0.62 17.08
C LYS A 40 18.37 -1.93 17.85
N ASN A 41 17.25 -2.37 18.41
CA ASN A 41 17.18 -3.70 18.98
C ASN A 41 17.65 -4.65 17.87
N LYS A 42 18.77 -5.33 18.15
CA LYS A 42 19.38 -6.25 17.20
C LYS A 42 18.40 -7.42 17.08
N CYS A 43 17.63 -7.42 16.03
CA CYS A 43 16.70 -8.50 15.75
C CYS A 43 17.51 -9.74 15.41
N ILE A 44 17.38 -10.78 16.19
CA ILE A 44 18.01 -12.07 15.97
C ILE A 44 16.90 -13.02 15.50
N LEU A 45 16.86 -13.30 14.20
CA LEU A 45 16.00 -14.33 13.63
C LEU A 45 16.86 -15.54 13.26
N ASP A 46 16.37 -16.73 13.57
CA ASP A 46 17.00 -17.97 13.14
C ASP A 46 17.04 -18.04 11.59
N TYR A 47 18.16 -18.48 11.08
CA TYR A 47 18.30 -18.65 9.63
C TYR A 47 17.33 -19.71 9.11
N LYS A 48 16.59 -19.35 8.08
CA LYS A 48 15.72 -20.26 7.32
C LYS A 48 16.11 -20.18 5.84
N ASN A 49 16.26 -21.33 5.20
CA ASN A 49 16.52 -21.38 3.76
C ASN A 49 15.25 -21.08 2.95
N ALA A 50 15.42 -20.83 1.66
CA ALA A 50 14.32 -20.46 0.77
C ALA A 50 13.23 -21.54 0.70
N LYS A 51 13.61 -22.82 0.67
CA LYS A 51 12.67 -23.94 0.63
C LYS A 51 11.76 -23.95 1.88
N THR A 52 12.35 -23.79 3.05
CA THR A 52 11.61 -23.72 4.33
C THR A 52 10.68 -22.51 4.39
N LEU A 53 11.17 -21.33 3.97
CA LEU A 53 10.35 -20.11 3.97
C LEU A 53 9.19 -20.22 2.95
N SER A 54 9.43 -20.75 1.77
CA SER A 54 8.40 -20.95 0.75
C SER A 54 7.33 -21.96 1.23
N ALA A 55 7.74 -23.04 1.89
CA ALA A 55 6.82 -24.01 2.47
C ALA A 55 5.96 -23.38 3.59
N ASN A 56 6.58 -22.61 4.49
CA ASN A 56 5.85 -21.91 5.56
C ASN A 56 4.90 -20.86 5.00
N LEU A 57 5.33 -20.08 4.01
CA LEU A 57 4.47 -19.12 3.31
C LEU A 57 3.23 -19.82 2.73
N LYS A 58 3.43 -20.90 1.97
CA LYS A 58 2.36 -21.65 1.33
C LYS A 58 1.39 -22.28 2.34
N ALA A 59 1.90 -22.82 3.44
CA ALA A 59 1.10 -23.40 4.52
C ALA A 59 0.25 -22.36 5.27
N ASN A 60 0.63 -21.10 5.22
CA ASN A 60 -0.06 -20.00 5.90
C ASN A 60 -0.82 -19.08 4.93
N GLU A 61 -0.99 -19.43 3.67
CA GLU A 61 -1.85 -18.69 2.75
C GLU A 61 -3.31 -18.67 3.24
N PHE A 62 -4.01 -17.60 2.90
CA PHE A 62 -5.43 -17.50 3.22
C PHE A 62 -6.26 -18.34 2.26
N CYS A 63 -7.04 -19.26 2.81
CA CYS A 63 -7.88 -20.19 2.07
C CYS A 63 -9.35 -19.78 2.15
N PHE A 64 -10.03 -19.72 1.02
CA PHE A 64 -11.45 -19.43 0.93
C PHE A 64 -12.04 -20.16 -0.28
N ASP A 65 -13.33 -20.45 -0.26
CA ASP A 65 -14.09 -20.83 -1.45
C ASP A 65 -14.83 -19.61 -2.01
N LYS A 66 -15.52 -18.90 -1.13
CA LYS A 66 -16.19 -17.64 -1.44
C LYS A 66 -15.78 -16.58 -0.42
N LEU A 67 -15.50 -15.36 -0.88
CA LEU A 67 -15.21 -14.20 -0.04
C LEU A 67 -16.17 -13.07 -0.39
N ASN A 68 -16.81 -12.49 0.62
CA ASN A 68 -17.65 -11.29 0.51
C ASN A 68 -17.13 -10.24 1.48
N ALA A 69 -16.89 -9.03 1.00
CA ALA A 69 -16.44 -7.93 1.84
C ALA A 69 -16.93 -6.58 1.31
N LYS A 70 -17.03 -5.63 2.22
CA LYS A 70 -17.17 -4.21 1.90
C LYS A 70 -15.86 -3.52 2.17
N LEU A 71 -15.33 -2.78 1.20
CA LEU A 71 -14.05 -2.09 1.29
C LEU A 71 -14.28 -0.58 1.32
N SER A 72 -13.50 0.11 2.15
CA SER A 72 -13.26 1.53 2.01
C SER A 72 -11.98 1.68 1.20
N VAL A 73 -12.02 2.43 0.11
CA VAL A 73 -10.89 2.58 -0.80
C VAL A 73 -10.60 4.05 -1.01
N GLU A 74 -9.36 4.43 -0.80
CA GLU A 74 -8.84 5.76 -1.12
C GLU A 74 -7.77 5.63 -2.20
N THR A 75 -7.78 6.55 -3.15
CA THR A 75 -6.79 6.58 -4.23
C THR A 75 -6.21 7.96 -4.39
N VAL A 76 -4.90 8.02 -4.64
CA VAL A 76 -4.21 9.23 -5.06
C VAL A 76 -3.54 8.91 -6.40
N VAL A 77 -3.93 9.63 -7.44
CA VAL A 77 -3.32 9.55 -8.78
C VAL A 77 -2.69 10.90 -9.05
N ASP A 78 -1.37 10.94 -9.13
CA ASP A 78 -0.58 12.17 -9.12
C ASP A 78 -0.91 13.02 -7.88
N SER A 79 -1.80 14.02 -8.02
CA SER A 79 -2.28 14.86 -6.91
C SER A 79 -3.78 14.77 -6.69
N SER A 80 -4.48 13.94 -7.46
CA SER A 80 -5.95 13.81 -7.41
C SER A 80 -6.35 12.75 -6.39
N PHE A 81 -7.04 13.15 -5.34
CA PHE A 81 -7.58 12.26 -4.32
C PHE A 81 -9.02 11.85 -4.65
N ASN A 82 -9.31 10.56 -4.49
CA ASN A 82 -10.67 10.03 -4.54
C ASN A 82 -10.88 9.01 -3.43
N SER A 83 -12.12 8.96 -2.91
CA SER A 83 -12.56 7.97 -1.93
C SER A 83 -13.88 7.36 -2.38
N PHE A 84 -14.01 6.04 -2.22
CA PHE A 84 -15.20 5.28 -2.60
C PHE A 84 -15.34 4.00 -1.82
N THR A 85 -16.52 3.41 -1.87
CA THR A 85 -16.82 2.12 -1.27
C THR A 85 -16.86 1.06 -2.35
N VAL A 86 -16.27 -0.11 -2.10
CA VAL A 86 -16.34 -1.27 -2.98
C VAL A 86 -17.05 -2.42 -2.28
N SER A 87 -18.08 -2.96 -2.92
CA SER A 87 -18.61 -4.28 -2.55
C SER A 87 -17.84 -5.31 -3.36
N LEU A 88 -17.03 -6.12 -2.69
CA LEU A 88 -16.23 -7.18 -3.29
C LEU A 88 -16.90 -8.53 -3.06
N ARG A 89 -16.99 -9.34 -4.11
CA ARG A 89 -17.38 -10.75 -4.06
C ARG A 89 -16.41 -11.57 -4.89
N MET A 90 -15.90 -12.61 -4.31
CA MET A 90 -14.96 -13.51 -5.00
C MET A 90 -15.40 -14.96 -4.83
N LYS A 91 -15.27 -15.74 -5.89
CA LYS A 91 -15.24 -17.19 -5.84
C LYS A 91 -13.85 -17.63 -6.29
N LYS A 92 -13.19 -18.41 -5.42
CA LYS A 92 -11.80 -18.83 -5.66
C LYS A 92 -11.64 -19.45 -7.04
N ASP A 93 -10.58 -19.08 -7.72
CA ASP A 93 -10.17 -19.58 -9.04
C ASP A 93 -11.26 -19.50 -10.12
N SER A 94 -12.22 -18.59 -9.96
CA SER A 94 -13.38 -18.50 -10.85
C SER A 94 -13.75 -17.05 -11.22
N VAL A 95 -14.06 -16.22 -10.22
CA VAL A 95 -14.58 -14.88 -10.49
C VAL A 95 -14.25 -13.90 -9.37
N ILE A 96 -13.92 -12.67 -9.77
CA ILE A 96 -13.83 -11.47 -8.92
C ILE A 96 -14.89 -10.49 -9.43
N TRP A 97 -15.81 -10.12 -8.57
CA TRP A 97 -16.86 -9.16 -8.87
C TRP A 97 -16.76 -7.98 -7.92
N MET A 98 -16.86 -6.76 -8.47
CA MET A 98 -16.82 -5.53 -7.68
C MET A 98 -17.91 -4.57 -8.12
N SER A 99 -18.55 -3.92 -7.15
CA SER A 99 -19.42 -2.75 -7.35
C SER A 99 -18.80 -1.58 -6.61
N ILE A 100 -18.40 -0.55 -7.34
CA ILE A 100 -17.71 0.63 -6.85
C ILE A 100 -18.71 1.78 -6.76
N SER A 101 -18.87 2.34 -5.57
CA SER A 101 -19.87 3.36 -5.29
C SER A 101 -19.25 4.58 -4.61
N LYS A 102 -19.72 5.76 -4.98
CA LYS A 102 -19.40 7.03 -4.31
C LYS A 102 -20.69 7.60 -3.74
N VAL A 103 -20.68 7.93 -2.43
CA VAL A 103 -21.88 8.44 -1.71
C VAL A 103 -23.10 7.53 -1.92
N GLY A 104 -22.91 6.21 -1.92
CA GLY A 104 -23.99 5.23 -2.06
C GLY A 104 -24.47 4.98 -3.51
N ILE A 105 -24.01 5.74 -4.48
CA ILE A 105 -24.38 5.59 -5.90
C ILE A 105 -23.31 4.76 -6.60
N GLU A 106 -23.73 3.64 -7.22
CA GLU A 106 -22.83 2.81 -8.02
C GLU A 106 -22.40 3.57 -9.28
N GLY A 107 -21.07 3.76 -9.42
CA GLY A 107 -20.48 4.37 -10.60
C GLY A 107 -19.86 3.34 -11.54
N VAL A 108 -19.21 2.30 -11.02
CA VAL A 108 -18.50 1.29 -11.81
C VAL A 108 -18.85 -0.11 -11.32
N ARG A 109 -19.03 -1.03 -12.25
CA ARG A 109 -19.14 -2.46 -11.96
C ARG A 109 -18.09 -3.23 -12.75
N VAL A 110 -17.43 -4.17 -12.07
CA VAL A 110 -16.33 -4.96 -12.61
C VAL A 110 -16.65 -6.44 -12.46
N LEU A 111 -16.34 -7.21 -13.48
CA LEU A 111 -16.39 -8.68 -13.49
C LEU A 111 -15.10 -9.19 -14.12
N ILE A 112 -14.31 -9.92 -13.36
CA ILE A 112 -13.05 -10.52 -13.79
C ILE A 112 -13.18 -12.03 -13.65
N THR A 113 -12.84 -12.74 -14.72
CA THR A 113 -12.80 -14.21 -14.77
C THR A 113 -11.40 -14.63 -15.21
N LYS A 114 -11.11 -15.93 -15.24
CA LYS A 114 -9.81 -16.44 -15.72
C LYS A 114 -9.48 -15.98 -17.14
N ASP A 115 -10.47 -15.78 -17.97
CA ASP A 115 -10.30 -15.51 -19.41
C ASP A 115 -10.63 -14.07 -19.81
N SER A 116 -11.27 -13.29 -18.94
CA SER A 116 -11.77 -11.99 -19.33
C SER A 116 -11.84 -10.97 -18.20
N VAL A 117 -11.64 -9.72 -18.59
CA VAL A 117 -11.90 -8.53 -17.78
C VAL A 117 -13.04 -7.75 -18.40
N LYS A 118 -14.06 -7.44 -17.60
CA LYS A 118 -15.22 -6.67 -18.02
C LYS A 118 -15.52 -5.61 -16.97
N PHE A 119 -15.79 -4.41 -17.40
CA PHE A 119 -16.38 -3.39 -16.54
C PHE A 119 -17.26 -2.44 -17.33
N PHE A 120 -18.15 -1.77 -16.62
CA PHE A 120 -18.85 -0.62 -17.18
C PHE A 120 -18.81 0.54 -16.17
N ASN A 121 -18.77 1.76 -16.71
CA ASN A 121 -18.77 3.00 -15.97
C ASN A 121 -20.06 3.78 -16.28
N ARG A 122 -20.87 4.03 -15.24
CA ARG A 122 -22.14 4.72 -15.36
C ARG A 122 -21.99 6.23 -15.55
N SER A 123 -20.87 6.80 -15.07
CA SER A 123 -20.63 8.24 -15.19
C SER A 123 -20.36 8.64 -16.64
N ASP A 124 -19.64 7.78 -17.36
CA ASP A 124 -19.20 8.05 -18.73
C ASP A 124 -20.02 7.27 -19.78
N ASN A 125 -20.98 6.46 -19.33
CA ASN A 125 -21.79 5.56 -20.19
C ASN A 125 -20.94 4.70 -21.12
N ASN A 126 -19.84 4.17 -20.59
CA ASN A 126 -18.92 3.35 -21.36
C ASN A 126 -18.62 2.01 -20.69
N TYR A 127 -18.08 1.08 -21.47
CA TYR A 127 -17.71 -0.23 -20.97
C TYR A 127 -16.44 -0.75 -21.63
N PHE A 128 -15.78 -1.67 -20.93
CA PHE A 128 -14.71 -2.50 -21.46
C PHE A 128 -15.11 -3.98 -21.36
N LYS A 129 -14.79 -4.75 -22.40
CA LYS A 129 -14.90 -6.21 -22.44
C LYS A 129 -13.76 -6.74 -23.28
N GLY A 130 -12.83 -7.46 -22.65
CA GLY A 130 -11.66 -8.00 -23.35
C GLY A 130 -10.97 -9.10 -22.54
N ASP A 131 -9.95 -9.69 -23.14
CA ASP A 131 -9.01 -10.59 -22.49
C ASP A 131 -7.94 -9.80 -21.71
N TYR A 132 -7.04 -10.53 -21.02
CA TYR A 132 -5.94 -9.93 -20.25
C TYR A 132 -4.92 -9.21 -21.13
N ALA A 133 -4.68 -9.69 -22.34
CA ALA A 133 -3.75 -9.04 -23.26
C ALA A 133 -4.25 -7.66 -23.68
N THR A 134 -5.53 -7.57 -24.02
CA THR A 134 -6.20 -6.30 -24.34
C THR A 134 -6.27 -5.38 -23.12
N ALA A 135 -6.65 -5.90 -21.96
CA ALA A 135 -6.71 -5.14 -20.71
C ALA A 135 -5.32 -4.60 -20.33
N SER A 136 -4.27 -5.40 -20.46
CA SER A 136 -2.90 -4.97 -20.20
C SER A 136 -2.44 -3.82 -21.09
N LYS A 137 -2.85 -3.80 -22.35
CA LYS A 137 -2.60 -2.67 -23.27
C LYS A 137 -3.36 -1.41 -22.83
N VAL A 138 -4.65 -1.55 -22.49
CA VAL A 138 -5.49 -0.42 -22.06
C VAL A 138 -4.96 0.20 -20.75
N PHE A 139 -4.58 -0.62 -19.78
CA PHE A 139 -4.11 -0.16 -18.49
C PHE A 139 -2.59 0.01 -18.41
N ASN A 140 -1.86 -0.33 -19.48
CA ASN A 140 -0.39 -0.28 -19.53
C ASN A 140 0.30 -1.02 -18.35
N THR A 141 -0.26 -2.18 -17.97
CA THR A 141 0.20 -2.98 -16.84
C THR A 141 -0.09 -4.44 -17.10
N GLN A 142 0.89 -5.30 -16.92
CA GLN A 142 0.70 -6.75 -17.00
C GLN A 142 0.10 -7.27 -15.69
N PHE A 143 -0.98 -8.01 -15.80
CA PHE A 143 -1.65 -8.70 -14.69
C PHE A 143 -2.44 -9.90 -15.23
N ASP A 144 -2.69 -10.84 -14.34
CA ASP A 144 -3.56 -11.99 -14.58
C ASP A 144 -4.55 -12.18 -13.43
N PHE A 145 -5.44 -13.17 -13.57
CA PHE A 145 -6.47 -13.47 -12.58
C PHE A 145 -5.86 -13.87 -11.23
N GLU A 146 -4.88 -14.76 -11.27
CA GLU A 146 -4.22 -15.33 -10.10
C GLU A 146 -3.49 -14.25 -9.30
N MET A 147 -2.82 -13.34 -9.98
CA MET A 147 -2.16 -12.19 -9.35
C MET A 147 -3.17 -11.28 -8.65
N LEU A 148 -4.24 -10.91 -9.34
CA LEU A 148 -5.29 -10.05 -8.75
C LEU A 148 -5.96 -10.73 -7.55
N GLN A 149 -6.33 -12.01 -7.68
CA GLN A 149 -6.92 -12.78 -6.60
C GLN A 149 -5.97 -12.83 -5.39
N SER A 150 -4.70 -13.14 -5.61
CA SER A 150 -3.70 -13.25 -4.54
C SER A 150 -3.48 -11.92 -3.82
N LEU A 151 -3.33 -10.83 -4.56
CA LEU A 151 -3.16 -9.49 -3.98
C LEU A 151 -4.35 -9.06 -3.13
N LEU A 152 -5.58 -9.37 -3.58
CA LEU A 152 -6.81 -9.01 -2.84
C LEU A 152 -7.01 -9.79 -1.54
N VAL A 153 -6.26 -10.86 -1.29
CA VAL A 153 -6.35 -11.63 -0.04
C VAL A 153 -5.03 -11.69 0.74
N GLY A 154 -4.00 -11.02 0.27
CA GLY A 154 -2.67 -11.02 0.91
C GLY A 154 -1.93 -12.35 0.79
N ASN A 155 -2.19 -13.12 -0.27
CA ASN A 155 -1.48 -14.34 -0.61
C ASN A 155 -0.28 -14.06 -1.52
N SER A 156 0.56 -15.08 -1.71
CA SER A 156 1.73 -14.96 -2.56
C SER A 156 1.34 -14.88 -4.04
N VAL A 157 2.05 -14.03 -4.75
CA VAL A 157 2.03 -14.00 -6.21
C VAL A 157 3.18 -14.86 -6.71
N ALA A 158 2.95 -15.65 -7.75
CA ALA A 158 3.98 -16.48 -8.36
C ALA A 158 5.21 -15.63 -8.76
N PHE A 159 6.40 -16.17 -8.60
CA PHE A 159 7.60 -15.51 -9.11
C PHE A 159 7.60 -15.60 -10.64
N TYR A 160 7.98 -14.50 -11.29
CA TYR A 160 7.99 -14.42 -12.77
C TYR A 160 8.84 -15.46 -13.46
N ASN A 161 9.87 -15.98 -12.78
CA ASN A 161 10.75 -17.04 -13.27
C ASN A 161 10.75 -18.20 -12.26
N GLU A 162 9.99 -19.23 -12.53
CA GLU A 162 9.96 -20.45 -11.70
C GLU A 162 11.31 -21.16 -11.64
N ASP A 163 12.14 -21.02 -12.69
CA ASP A 163 13.50 -21.59 -12.79
C ASP A 163 14.57 -20.81 -12.01
N GLU A 164 14.28 -19.58 -11.55
CA GLU A 164 15.23 -18.80 -10.77
C GLU A 164 15.37 -19.31 -9.34
N LYS A 165 16.62 -19.45 -8.89
CA LYS A 165 16.90 -19.76 -7.49
C LYS A 165 16.46 -18.63 -6.58
N ILE A 166 15.32 -18.80 -5.93
CA ILE A 166 14.82 -17.89 -4.91
C ILE A 166 15.84 -17.78 -3.77
N LYS A 167 16.13 -16.56 -3.36
CA LYS A 167 17.12 -16.22 -2.33
C LYS A 167 16.40 -15.84 -1.05
N ALA A 168 16.72 -16.54 0.02
CA ALA A 168 16.24 -16.20 1.36
C ALA A 168 17.15 -15.15 2.01
N GLY A 169 16.57 -14.36 2.91
CA GLY A 169 17.28 -13.36 3.70
C GLY A 169 16.49 -12.87 4.90
N VAL A 170 17.06 -11.91 5.59
CA VAL A 170 16.40 -11.18 6.70
C VAL A 170 16.57 -9.69 6.46
N ASP A 171 15.50 -8.94 6.60
CA ASP A 171 15.47 -7.48 6.52
C ASP A 171 14.49 -6.90 7.55
N ASN A 172 14.93 -5.92 8.34
CA ASN A 172 14.10 -5.22 9.32
C ASN A 172 13.24 -6.19 10.18
N CYS A 173 13.85 -7.25 10.72
CA CYS A 173 13.17 -8.26 11.51
C CYS A 173 12.09 -9.07 10.76
N GLN A 174 12.19 -9.15 9.46
CA GLN A 174 11.31 -9.97 8.63
C GLN A 174 12.13 -10.92 7.77
N TYR A 175 11.59 -12.10 7.50
CA TYR A 175 12.16 -12.98 6.50
C TYR A 175 11.89 -12.43 5.10
N THR A 176 12.80 -12.66 4.18
CA THR A 176 12.63 -12.26 2.78
C THR A 176 12.86 -13.42 1.83
N LEU A 177 12.02 -13.51 0.82
CA LEU A 177 12.19 -14.35 -0.35
C LEU A 177 12.28 -13.44 -1.58
N GLY A 178 13.24 -13.64 -2.47
CA GLY A 178 13.36 -12.78 -3.63
C GLY A 178 14.19 -13.37 -4.76
N THR A 179 13.97 -12.88 -5.98
CA THR A 179 14.74 -13.27 -7.18
C THR A 179 16.17 -12.75 -7.11
N ILE A 180 16.37 -11.59 -6.50
CA ILE A 180 17.70 -11.01 -6.28
C ILE A 180 17.99 -10.81 -4.79
N ARG A 181 19.27 -10.75 -4.42
CA ARG A 181 19.66 -10.48 -3.03
C ARG A 181 19.36 -9.03 -2.65
N LYS A 182 18.87 -8.81 -1.43
CA LYS A 182 18.53 -7.51 -0.85
C LYS A 182 19.58 -6.41 -1.09
N TYR A 183 20.87 -6.68 -0.88
CA TYR A 183 21.91 -5.68 -1.06
C TYR A 183 22.06 -5.25 -2.52
N LYS A 184 21.83 -6.17 -3.47
CA LYS A 184 21.85 -5.88 -4.91
C LYS A 184 20.67 -4.97 -5.25
N LEU A 185 19.47 -5.30 -4.77
CA LEU A 185 18.26 -4.48 -4.96
C LEU A 185 18.45 -3.07 -4.39
N ARG A 186 18.91 -2.95 -3.14
CA ARG A 186 19.16 -1.65 -2.51
C ARG A 186 20.14 -0.81 -3.33
N ARG A 187 21.26 -1.40 -3.78
CA ARG A 187 22.26 -0.70 -4.59
C ARG A 187 21.69 -0.20 -5.92
N VAL A 188 20.79 -0.96 -6.54
CA VAL A 188 20.11 -0.56 -7.78
C VAL A 188 19.21 0.63 -7.52
N MET A 189 18.38 0.57 -6.48
CA MET A 189 17.48 1.65 -6.09
C MET A 189 18.22 2.95 -5.72
N GLU A 190 19.31 2.85 -4.92
CA GLU A 190 20.09 4.02 -4.50
C GLU A 190 20.86 4.68 -5.65
N LYS A 191 21.25 3.93 -6.66
CA LYS A 191 22.07 4.40 -7.79
C LYS A 191 21.29 4.67 -9.08
N GLY A 192 19.98 4.37 -9.11
CA GLY A 192 19.15 4.52 -10.30
C GLY A 192 19.61 3.64 -11.47
N LYS A 193 20.25 2.48 -11.18
CA LYS A 193 20.74 1.60 -12.23
C LYS A 193 19.64 0.69 -12.74
N GLU A 194 19.62 0.46 -14.03
CA GLU A 194 18.74 -0.53 -14.65
C GLU A 194 19.00 -1.94 -14.11
N LEU A 195 17.93 -2.68 -13.94
CA LEU A 195 17.97 -4.10 -13.62
C LEU A 195 18.19 -4.91 -14.91
N LYS A 196 18.97 -5.97 -14.81
CA LYS A 196 19.15 -6.93 -15.92
C LYS A 196 18.02 -7.96 -15.97
N GLU A 197 17.24 -8.07 -14.91
CA GLU A 197 16.17 -9.04 -14.69
C GLU A 197 15.10 -8.41 -13.80
N LEU A 198 13.86 -8.82 -13.95
CA LEU A 198 12.78 -8.40 -13.07
C LEU A 198 13.12 -8.79 -11.63
N ALA A 199 12.92 -7.86 -10.69
CA ALA A 199 13.18 -8.13 -9.29
C ALA A 199 11.87 -8.22 -8.52
N GLN A 200 11.67 -9.34 -7.85
CA GLN A 200 10.55 -9.57 -6.95
C GLN A 200 11.06 -9.89 -5.56
N SER A 201 10.43 -9.36 -4.54
CA SER A 201 10.73 -9.66 -3.13
C SER A 201 9.45 -9.74 -2.32
N ILE A 202 9.34 -10.77 -1.49
CA ILE A 202 8.25 -11.00 -0.55
C ILE A 202 8.84 -10.92 0.86
N TYR A 203 8.20 -10.16 1.73
CA TYR A 203 8.56 -10.02 3.14
C TYR A 203 7.56 -10.75 4.00
N LEU A 204 8.04 -11.55 4.95
CA LEU A 204 7.21 -12.39 5.82
C LEU A 204 7.37 -12.00 7.28
N ILE A 205 6.26 -11.93 7.98
CA ILE A 205 6.20 -11.77 9.43
C ILE A 205 6.75 -13.06 10.07
N PRO A 206 7.75 -13.01 10.96
CA PRO A 206 8.45 -14.20 11.44
C PRO A 206 7.56 -15.23 12.15
N GLU A 207 6.59 -14.78 12.94
CA GLU A 207 5.76 -15.63 13.80
C GLU A 207 4.66 -16.33 13.01
N THR A 208 4.11 -15.66 11.99
CA THR A 208 2.92 -16.11 11.26
C THR A 208 3.20 -16.52 9.83
N PHE A 209 4.37 -16.17 9.31
CA PHE A 209 4.74 -16.29 7.88
C PHE A 209 3.74 -15.66 6.92
N LYS A 210 2.89 -14.75 7.41
CA LYS A 210 2.04 -13.92 6.58
C LYS A 210 2.88 -12.86 5.86
N ILE A 211 2.42 -12.46 4.68
CA ILE A 211 3.11 -11.47 3.88
C ILE A 211 2.87 -10.08 4.49
N SER A 212 3.93 -9.35 4.78
CA SER A 212 3.85 -7.94 5.15
C SER A 212 4.06 -7.01 3.96
N ARG A 213 4.81 -7.46 2.94
CA ARG A 213 5.12 -6.65 1.78
C ARG A 213 5.46 -7.51 0.57
N ILE A 214 5.02 -7.07 -0.61
CA ILE A 214 5.44 -7.58 -1.91
C ILE A 214 6.01 -6.42 -2.72
N LEU A 215 7.19 -6.61 -3.30
CA LEU A 215 7.86 -5.63 -4.16
C LEU A 215 8.12 -6.23 -5.52
N PHE A 216 7.77 -5.48 -6.56
CA PHE A 216 8.18 -5.73 -7.93
C PHE A 216 8.93 -4.52 -8.47
N TYR A 217 10.06 -4.77 -9.12
CA TYR A 217 10.81 -3.79 -9.88
C TYR A 217 10.99 -4.29 -11.30
N ASP A 218 10.62 -3.46 -12.25
CA ASP A 218 10.88 -3.66 -13.67
C ASP A 218 12.38 -3.39 -14.01
N PHE A 219 12.77 -3.62 -15.24
CA PHE A 219 14.09 -3.27 -15.76
C PHE A 219 14.42 -1.78 -15.57
N ASN A 220 13.41 -0.92 -15.70
CA ASN A 220 13.49 0.49 -15.35
C ASN A 220 13.20 0.67 -13.85
N PRO A 221 14.15 1.19 -13.04
CA PRO A 221 13.99 1.39 -11.61
C PRO A 221 12.88 2.41 -11.25
N ASP A 222 12.46 3.25 -12.20
CA ASP A 222 11.33 4.17 -12.01
C ASP A 222 9.96 3.46 -12.13
N ARG A 223 9.96 2.19 -12.51
CA ARG A 223 8.75 1.36 -12.58
C ARG A 223 8.76 0.33 -11.46
N SER A 224 7.85 0.48 -10.53
CA SER A 224 7.74 -0.42 -9.39
C SER A 224 6.32 -0.58 -8.90
N PHE A 225 6.06 -1.72 -8.29
CA PHE A 225 4.84 -2.00 -7.54
C PHE A 225 5.22 -2.41 -6.12
N ASP A 226 4.62 -1.78 -5.13
CA ASP A 226 4.81 -2.04 -3.71
C ASP A 226 3.46 -2.27 -3.05
N ALA A 227 3.25 -3.46 -2.53
CA ALA A 227 2.05 -3.85 -1.79
C ALA A 227 2.41 -4.10 -0.32
N LEU A 228 1.79 -3.37 0.59
CA LEU A 228 1.90 -3.55 2.04
C LEU A 228 0.63 -4.16 2.58
N PHE A 229 0.77 -5.11 3.50
CA PHE A 229 -0.32 -5.81 4.16
C PHE A 229 -0.16 -5.69 5.68
N SER A 230 -1.20 -5.24 6.35
CA SER A 230 -1.18 -5.00 7.80
C SER A 230 -2.54 -5.26 8.44
N GLU A 231 -2.65 -5.01 9.73
CA GLU A 231 -3.87 -5.22 10.52
C GLU A 231 -4.43 -6.64 10.38
N TYR A 232 -3.54 -7.63 10.50
CA TYR A 232 -3.93 -9.03 10.44
C TYR A 232 -4.88 -9.38 11.58
N THR A 233 -6.07 -9.87 11.22
CA THR A 233 -7.09 -10.33 12.15
C THR A 233 -7.51 -11.76 11.84
N THR A 234 -8.02 -12.45 12.84
CA THR A 234 -8.56 -13.79 12.65
C THR A 234 -9.95 -13.72 12.00
N VAL A 235 -10.10 -14.42 10.89
CA VAL A 235 -11.36 -14.60 10.19
C VAL A 235 -11.72 -16.11 10.21
N ASP A 236 -12.99 -16.43 10.36
CA ASP A 236 -13.47 -17.82 10.40
C ASP A 236 -12.73 -18.70 11.43
N SER A 237 -12.55 -18.15 12.63
CA SER A 237 -11.99 -18.78 13.83
C SER A 237 -10.52 -19.25 13.76
N ALA A 238 -9.87 -19.25 12.60
CA ALA A 238 -8.54 -19.84 12.47
C ALA A 238 -7.56 -19.09 11.56
N GLN A 239 -8.02 -18.41 10.51
CA GLN A 239 -7.15 -17.85 9.48
C GLN A 239 -6.89 -16.36 9.67
N LEU A 240 -5.64 -15.94 9.57
CA LEU A 240 -5.27 -14.53 9.57
C LEU A 240 -5.51 -13.90 8.20
N PHE A 241 -6.23 -12.78 8.17
CA PHE A 241 -6.54 -11.98 6.99
C PHE A 241 -6.10 -10.52 7.21
N PRO A 242 -5.43 -9.87 6.26
CA PRO A 242 -5.04 -8.47 6.37
C PRO A 242 -6.25 -7.56 6.12
N LEU A 243 -6.61 -6.73 7.09
CA LEU A 243 -7.69 -5.75 6.91
C LEU A 243 -7.22 -4.51 6.17
N GLN A 244 -5.93 -4.18 6.26
CA GLN A 244 -5.34 -3.01 5.62
C GLN A 244 -4.37 -3.43 4.52
N MET A 245 -4.57 -2.88 3.33
CA MET A 245 -3.68 -3.07 2.17
C MET A 245 -3.35 -1.71 1.55
N ASN A 246 -2.07 -1.45 1.31
CA ASN A 246 -1.60 -0.22 0.69
C ASN A 246 -0.80 -0.58 -0.56
N PHE A 247 -1.25 -0.14 -1.72
CA PHE A 247 -0.56 -0.33 -2.98
C PHE A 247 0.04 0.99 -3.48
N SER A 248 1.30 0.94 -3.87
CA SER A 248 1.99 2.06 -4.50
C SER A 248 2.55 1.60 -5.84
N ILE A 249 2.11 2.23 -6.90
CA ILE A 249 2.51 1.95 -8.28
C ILE A 249 3.27 3.15 -8.80
N LYS A 250 4.52 2.96 -9.19
CA LYS A 250 5.29 3.94 -9.94
C LYS A 250 5.33 3.51 -11.39
N ALA A 251 4.89 4.36 -12.29
CA ALA A 251 4.87 4.16 -13.72
C ALA A 251 4.87 5.52 -14.44
N GLN A 252 4.10 5.69 -15.52
CA GLN A 252 3.89 7.01 -16.12
C GLN A 252 3.17 7.98 -15.17
N LYS A 253 2.39 7.44 -14.25
CA LYS A 253 1.73 8.16 -13.15
C LYS A 253 2.00 7.46 -11.84
N ASP A 254 2.16 8.23 -10.79
CA ASP A 254 2.24 7.70 -9.43
C ASP A 254 0.83 7.44 -8.91
N ILE A 255 0.54 6.18 -8.57
CA ILE A 255 -0.76 5.75 -8.05
C ILE A 255 -0.55 5.16 -6.67
N LYS A 256 -1.33 5.65 -5.71
CA LYS A 256 -1.45 5.06 -4.37
C LYS A 256 -2.88 4.62 -4.17
N ILE A 257 -3.06 3.43 -3.65
CA ILE A 257 -4.37 2.85 -3.34
C ILE A 257 -4.31 2.35 -1.90
N ASP A 258 -5.20 2.86 -1.07
CA ASP A 258 -5.39 2.45 0.30
C ASP A 258 -6.72 1.69 0.39
N ILE A 259 -6.68 0.47 0.90
CA ILE A 259 -7.84 -0.42 0.98
C ILE A 259 -8.01 -0.87 2.42
N HIS A 260 -9.17 -0.60 2.99
CA HIS A 260 -9.55 -1.13 4.30
C HIS A 260 -10.75 -2.08 4.15
N TYR A 261 -10.59 -3.32 4.61
CA TYR A 261 -11.61 -4.35 4.60
C TYR A 261 -12.52 -4.24 5.82
N ASN A 262 -13.82 -4.08 5.56
CA ASN A 262 -14.84 -4.07 6.60
C ASN A 262 -15.50 -5.46 6.68
N LYS A 263 -15.24 -6.19 7.76
CA LYS A 263 -15.86 -7.48 8.11
C LYS A 263 -15.91 -8.48 6.93
N PRO A 264 -14.76 -8.98 6.45
CA PRO A 264 -14.74 -10.03 5.44
C PRO A 264 -15.51 -11.27 5.94
N ARG A 265 -16.33 -11.86 5.08
CA ARG A 265 -17.16 -13.03 5.37
C ARG A 265 -16.86 -14.11 4.36
N LEU A 266 -16.74 -15.34 4.85
CA LEU A 266 -16.37 -16.49 4.03
C LEU A 266 -17.58 -17.39 3.77
N ASN A 267 -17.57 -18.03 2.63
CA ASN A 267 -18.42 -19.17 2.25
C ASN A 267 -19.94 -18.90 2.30
N GLU A 268 -20.33 -17.62 2.30
CA GLU A 268 -21.73 -17.22 2.15
C GLU A 268 -22.20 -17.35 0.70
N ASP A 269 -23.48 -17.63 0.51
CA ASP A 269 -24.07 -17.64 -0.82
C ASP A 269 -24.07 -16.25 -1.43
N GLN A 270 -23.61 -16.17 -2.68
CA GLN A 270 -23.45 -14.90 -3.38
C GLN A 270 -23.71 -15.04 -4.88
N SER A 271 -24.16 -13.97 -5.49
CA SER A 271 -24.36 -13.85 -6.92
C SER A 271 -23.40 -12.81 -7.51
N PHE A 272 -23.15 -12.91 -8.80
CA PHE A 272 -22.23 -12.03 -9.54
C PHE A 272 -22.96 -11.32 -10.69
N PRO A 273 -23.99 -10.48 -10.41
CA PRO A 273 -24.83 -9.90 -11.45
C PRO A 273 -24.01 -8.90 -12.29
N PHE A 274 -23.97 -9.15 -13.59
CA PHE A 274 -23.27 -8.28 -14.52
C PHE A 274 -24.03 -8.23 -15.86
N LYS A 275 -24.57 -7.04 -16.16
CA LYS A 275 -25.20 -6.74 -17.45
C LYS A 275 -24.76 -5.35 -17.88
N ILE A 276 -24.15 -5.25 -19.04
CA ILE A 276 -23.81 -3.95 -19.67
C ILE A 276 -25.11 -3.34 -20.19
N PRO A 277 -25.42 -2.07 -19.86
CA PRO A 277 -26.58 -1.40 -20.43
C PRO A 277 -26.45 -1.23 -21.95
N ASP A 278 -27.56 -1.35 -22.67
CA ASP A 278 -27.58 -1.38 -24.13
C ASP A 278 -27.15 -0.05 -24.79
N ASN A 279 -27.22 1.06 -24.05
CA ASN A 279 -26.85 2.41 -24.48
C ASN A 279 -25.41 2.82 -24.12
N TYR A 280 -24.56 1.88 -23.72
CA TYR A 280 -23.16 2.16 -23.36
C TYR A 280 -22.25 1.93 -24.57
N GLU A 281 -21.21 2.76 -24.67
CA GLU A 281 -20.22 2.68 -25.76
C GLU A 281 -18.98 1.90 -25.32
N PRO A 282 -18.39 1.08 -26.21
CA PRO A 282 -17.15 0.37 -25.89
C PRO A 282 -15.98 1.35 -25.81
N ILE A 283 -15.12 1.17 -24.79
CA ILE A 283 -13.84 1.87 -24.71
C ILE A 283 -12.93 1.30 -25.81
N THR A 284 -12.59 2.15 -26.79
CA THR A 284 -11.65 1.81 -27.86
C THR A 284 -10.23 2.24 -27.46
N TYR A 285 -9.30 1.30 -27.48
CA TYR A 285 -7.88 1.61 -27.38
C TYR A 285 -7.38 2.15 -28.72
N LYS A 286 -7.00 3.43 -28.75
CA LYS A 286 -6.25 3.97 -29.89
C LYS A 286 -4.78 3.70 -29.62
N GLU A 287 -4.17 2.80 -30.38
CA GLU A 287 -2.69 2.69 -30.37
C GLU A 287 -2.13 4.08 -30.72
N LYS A 288 -1.33 4.64 -29.82
CA LYS A 288 -0.52 5.82 -30.18
C LYS A 288 0.51 5.34 -31.20
N GLN A 289 0.32 5.79 -32.44
CA GLN A 289 1.30 5.68 -33.51
C GLN A 289 2.59 6.40 -33.13
#